data_e883703f51c1be13b4bf3e716fe8c9e1
#
_entry.id   e883703f51c1be13b4bf3e716fe8c9e1
#
_cell.length_a   1.000
_cell.length_b   1.000
_cell.length_c   1.000
_cell.angle_alpha   90.00
_cell.angle_beta   90.00
_cell.angle_gamma   90.00
#
_symmetry.space_group_name_H-M   'P 1'
#
loop_
_entity.id
_entity.type
_entity.pdbx_description
1 polymer ?
#
loop_
_entity_poly.entity_id
_entity_poly.type
_entity_poly.pdbx_seq_one_letter_code
_entity_poly.pdbx_strand_id
1 'polypeptide(L)'
;TSLYKRIMHSLVKAVPIEKEKDVMLDHNYDGIQELDNQLPPWWKYGFYLTIVFAFVYLINFHVSGSGKLQLGEYNEEMTNNINAASVTILTEAGSLASGKEIYIKNCVACHGDLGQGNVGPNLTDEFWIHGGGIKNIFNTIVVGVPSKGMISWKSQLTPKATQEVASYI
;
A
#
# COMPACT_ATOMS: atom_id res chain seq x y z
N THR A 1 37.35 29.11 -16.56
CA THR A 1 36.86 27.99 -15.72
C THR A 1 35.42 27.68 -16.11
N SER A 2 35.15 26.41 -16.51
CA SER A 2 33.82 25.96 -16.92
C SER A 2 32.79 26.24 -15.80
N LEU A 3 31.59 26.68 -16.17
CA LEU A 3 30.45 26.90 -15.25
C LEU A 3 30.27 25.69 -14.30
N TYR A 4 30.40 24.49 -14.82
CA TYR A 4 30.39 23.25 -14.07
C TYR A 4 31.37 23.24 -12.88
N LYS A 5 32.65 23.61 -13.13
CA LYS A 5 33.67 23.66 -12.06
C LYS A 5 33.31 24.67 -10.96
N ARG A 6 32.74 25.82 -11.32
CA ARG A 6 32.31 26.84 -10.35
C ARG A 6 31.14 26.34 -9.48
N ILE A 7 30.15 25.68 -10.10
CA ILE A 7 29.02 25.09 -9.39
C ILE A 7 29.51 23.98 -8.44
N MET A 8 30.33 23.06 -8.93
CA MET A 8 30.86 21.97 -8.11
C MET A 8 31.70 22.49 -6.93
N HIS A 9 32.53 23.48 -7.15
CA HIS A 9 33.32 24.10 -6.08
C HIS A 9 32.41 24.77 -5.03
N SER A 10 31.35 25.45 -5.46
CA SER A 10 30.36 26.06 -4.55
C SER A 10 29.58 25.05 -3.73
N LEU A 11 29.27 23.88 -4.29
CA LEU A 11 28.52 22.84 -3.64
C LEU A 11 29.37 22.00 -2.68
N VAL A 12 30.62 21.73 -3.03
CA VAL A 12 31.50 20.85 -2.23
C VAL A 12 32.31 21.60 -1.22
N LYS A 13 32.87 22.77 -1.59
CA LYS A 13 33.82 23.59 -0.80
C LYS A 13 34.97 22.77 -0.20
N ALA A 14 35.49 21.82 -0.97
CA ALA A 14 36.63 21.03 -0.55
C ALA A 14 37.87 21.91 -0.29
N VAL A 15 38.58 21.62 0.80
CA VAL A 15 39.87 22.26 1.09
C VAL A 15 40.92 21.66 0.16
N PRO A 16 41.72 22.49 -0.55
CA PRO A 16 42.84 21.99 -1.38
C PRO A 16 43.91 21.31 -0.50
N ILE A 17 44.56 20.29 -1.05
CA ILE A 17 45.60 19.51 -0.35
C ILE A 17 46.71 20.39 0.20
N GLU A 18 47.05 21.48 -0.52
CA GLU A 18 48.08 22.42 -0.09
C GLU A 18 47.73 23.18 1.20
N LYS A 19 46.41 23.20 1.57
CA LYS A 19 45.89 23.90 2.76
C LYS A 19 45.40 22.93 3.84
N GLU A 20 45.64 21.63 3.73
CA GLU A 20 45.26 20.65 4.74
C GLU A 20 45.87 20.95 6.11
N LYS A 21 47.06 21.48 6.15
CA LYS A 21 47.72 21.89 7.41
C LYS A 21 46.99 22.98 8.19
N ASP A 22 46.20 23.81 7.49
CA ASP A 22 45.48 24.93 8.11
C ASP A 22 44.19 24.45 8.81
N VAL A 23 43.73 23.25 8.48
CA VAL A 23 42.50 22.61 9.02
C VAL A 23 42.80 21.35 9.82
N MET A 24 44.07 21.11 10.13
CA MET A 24 44.50 19.95 10.92
C MET A 24 44.22 20.21 12.41
N LEU A 25 43.57 19.27 13.07
CA LEU A 25 43.32 19.32 14.53
C LEU A 25 44.56 18.90 15.30
N ASP A 26 44.74 19.44 16.52
CA ASP A 26 45.87 19.16 17.39
C ASP A 26 45.88 17.75 18.00
N HIS A 27 44.82 16.98 17.76
CA HIS A 27 44.68 15.61 18.24
C HIS A 27 45.52 14.65 17.39
N ASN A 28 46.27 13.78 18.07
CA ASN A 28 47.02 12.73 17.38
C ASN A 28 46.65 11.39 18.01
N TYR A 29 46.04 10.52 17.25
CA TYR A 29 45.66 9.16 17.63
C TYR A 29 46.55 8.17 16.89
N ASP A 30 47.58 7.68 17.56
CA ASP A 30 48.52 6.71 17.01
C ASP A 30 49.19 7.12 15.69
N GLY A 31 49.47 8.41 15.52
CA GLY A 31 50.07 8.97 14.30
C GLY A 31 49.06 9.46 13.26
N ILE A 32 47.77 9.33 13.50
CA ILE A 32 46.70 9.83 12.63
C ILE A 32 46.20 11.16 13.19
N GLN A 33 46.22 12.20 12.36
CA GLN A 33 45.64 13.50 12.68
C GLN A 33 44.35 13.72 11.89
N GLU A 34 43.35 14.27 12.55
CA GLU A 34 42.07 14.58 11.95
C GLU A 34 42.07 15.96 11.29
N LEU A 35 41.25 16.11 10.25
CA LEU A 35 41.06 17.38 9.55
C LEU A 35 39.68 17.95 9.92
N ASP A 36 39.62 19.22 10.36
CA ASP A 36 38.37 19.94 10.61
C ASP A 36 37.76 20.41 9.26
N ASN A 37 37.28 19.49 8.46
CA ASN A 37 36.63 19.78 7.20
C ASN A 37 35.17 20.18 7.43
N GLN A 38 34.81 21.34 6.90
CA GLN A 38 33.39 21.76 6.92
C GLN A 38 32.52 20.81 6.12
N LEU A 39 31.34 20.50 6.66
CA LEU A 39 30.34 19.73 5.94
C LEU A 39 30.01 20.40 4.58
N PRO A 40 29.97 19.64 3.49
CA PRO A 40 29.66 20.18 2.18
C PRO A 40 28.33 20.94 2.17
N PRO A 41 28.26 22.12 1.54
CA PRO A 41 27.02 22.90 1.46
C PRO A 41 25.81 22.13 0.94
N TRP A 42 26.00 21.30 -0.09
CA TRP A 42 24.94 20.47 -0.64
C TRP A 42 24.32 19.53 0.41
N TRP A 43 25.15 19.00 1.30
CA TRP A 43 24.69 18.11 2.36
C TRP A 43 23.86 18.87 3.41
N LYS A 44 24.37 20.04 3.86
CA LYS A 44 23.64 20.90 4.81
C LYS A 44 22.30 21.34 4.27
N TYR A 45 22.25 21.81 3.02
CA TYR A 45 20.99 22.23 2.39
C TYR A 45 20.05 21.06 2.14
N GLY A 46 20.57 19.88 1.74
CA GLY A 46 19.78 18.66 1.61
C GLY A 46 19.16 18.26 2.95
N PHE A 47 19.91 18.32 4.03
CA PHE A 47 19.42 18.04 5.37
C PHE A 47 18.29 19.00 5.80
N TYR A 48 18.46 20.30 5.63
CA TYR A 48 17.37 21.24 5.93
C TYR A 48 16.16 21.05 5.02
N LEU A 49 16.35 20.70 3.77
CA LEU A 49 15.25 20.39 2.85
C LEU A 49 14.44 19.18 3.36
N THR A 50 15.10 18.13 3.86
CA THR A 50 14.39 16.97 4.43
C THR A 50 13.59 17.33 5.68
N ILE A 51 14.09 18.24 6.52
CA ILE A 51 13.34 18.74 7.67
C ILE A 51 12.08 19.49 7.22
N VAL A 52 12.21 20.40 6.27
CA VAL A 52 11.04 21.15 5.72
C VAL A 52 10.04 20.18 5.09
N PHE A 53 10.53 19.20 4.31
CA PHE A 53 9.70 18.16 3.72
C PHE A 53 8.95 17.36 4.80
N ALA A 54 9.64 16.97 5.89
CA ALA A 54 9.02 16.24 6.99
C ALA A 54 7.88 17.04 7.64
N PHE A 55 8.07 18.34 7.87
CA PHE A 55 7.00 19.20 8.39
C PHE A 55 5.80 19.29 7.44
N VAL A 56 6.05 19.51 6.16
CA VAL A 56 5.00 19.56 5.13
C VAL A 56 4.26 18.23 5.06
N TYR A 57 4.99 17.12 5.08
CA TYR A 57 4.44 15.77 5.07
C TYR A 57 3.54 15.53 6.30
N LEU A 58 4.04 15.82 7.50
CA LEU A 58 3.27 15.65 8.73
C LEU A 58 1.98 16.50 8.71
N ILE A 59 2.07 17.75 8.31
CA ILE A 59 0.89 18.62 8.21
C ILE A 59 -0.10 18.05 7.21
N ASN A 60 0.34 17.67 6.02
CA ASN A 60 -0.54 17.20 4.95
C ASN A 60 -1.22 15.87 5.27
N PHE A 61 -0.48 14.91 5.81
CA PHE A 61 -0.98 13.54 6.01
C PHE A 61 -1.55 13.29 7.41
N HIS A 62 -1.06 13.97 8.44
CA HIS A 62 -1.43 13.67 9.82
C HIS A 62 -2.22 14.78 10.54
N VAL A 63 -2.05 16.04 10.14
CA VAL A 63 -2.75 17.17 10.78
C VAL A 63 -3.94 17.63 9.97
N SER A 64 -3.74 17.97 8.68
CA SER A 64 -4.83 18.46 7.82
C SER A 64 -5.73 17.33 7.29
N GLY A 65 -5.23 16.09 7.28
CA GLY A 65 -5.94 14.96 6.68
C GLY A 65 -6.17 15.10 5.16
N SER A 66 -5.50 16.05 4.50
CA SER A 66 -5.64 16.28 3.06
C SER A 66 -4.98 15.17 2.24
N GLY A 67 -3.90 14.59 2.76
CA GLY A 67 -3.26 13.42 2.18
C GLY A 67 -3.94 12.15 2.66
N LYS A 68 -4.29 11.26 1.74
CA LYS A 68 -4.82 9.94 2.09
C LYS A 68 -3.71 9.06 2.64
N LEU A 69 -3.97 8.43 3.77
CA LEU A 69 -3.09 7.40 4.31
C LEU A 69 -3.23 6.13 3.46
N GLN A 70 -2.21 5.28 3.47
CA GLN A 70 -2.12 4.04 2.68
C GLN A 70 -3.40 3.18 2.76
N LEU A 71 -4.02 3.06 3.94
CA LEU A 71 -5.26 2.33 4.10
C LEU A 71 -6.45 3.02 3.42
N GLY A 72 -6.47 4.36 3.44
CA GLY A 72 -7.50 5.16 2.75
C GLY A 72 -7.39 5.04 1.23
N GLU A 73 -6.18 5.13 0.67
CA GLU A 73 -5.92 4.91 -0.76
C GLU A 73 -6.30 3.49 -1.18
N TYR A 74 -5.89 2.49 -0.40
CA TYR A 74 -6.24 1.09 -0.64
C TYR A 74 -7.76 0.88 -0.68
N ASN A 75 -8.49 1.39 0.32
CA ASN A 75 -9.93 1.25 0.38
C ASN A 75 -10.64 1.97 -0.78
N GLU A 76 -10.15 3.15 -1.17
CA GLU A 76 -10.70 3.88 -2.31
C GLU A 76 -10.39 3.19 -3.63
N GLU A 77 -9.18 2.70 -3.84
CA GLU A 77 -8.81 1.91 -5.01
C GLU A 77 -9.65 0.63 -5.08
N MET A 78 -9.89 -0.03 -3.95
CA MET A 78 -10.76 -1.19 -3.85
C MET A 78 -12.20 -0.84 -4.23
N THR A 79 -12.71 0.31 -3.77
CA THR A 79 -14.07 0.78 -4.07
C THR A 79 -14.22 1.23 -5.52
N ASN A 80 -13.21 1.90 -6.09
CA ASN A 80 -13.26 2.41 -7.47
C ASN A 80 -13.03 1.30 -8.51
N ASN A 81 -12.19 0.32 -8.23
CA ASN A 81 -11.96 -0.84 -9.11
C ASN A 81 -13.14 -1.82 -9.11
N ILE A 82 -13.97 -1.74 -8.09
CA ILE A 82 -15.23 -2.44 -8.02
C ILE A 82 -16.30 -1.38 -8.21
N ASN A 83 -16.86 -1.25 -9.42
CA ASN A 83 -18.10 -0.52 -9.59
C ASN A 83 -19.23 -1.28 -8.85
N ALA A 84 -19.13 -1.30 -7.51
CA ALA A 84 -20.14 -1.91 -6.65
C ALA A 84 -21.51 -1.30 -6.87
N ALA A 85 -21.56 -0.10 -7.45
CA ALA A 85 -22.79 0.54 -7.89
C ALA A 85 -23.48 -0.23 -9.05
N SER A 86 -22.70 -0.96 -9.87
CA SER A 86 -23.22 -1.71 -11.04
C SER A 86 -23.38 -3.21 -10.78
N VAL A 87 -23.00 -3.73 -9.59
CA VAL A 87 -23.17 -5.14 -9.28
C VAL A 87 -24.64 -5.44 -9.03
N THR A 88 -25.21 -6.26 -9.89
CA THR A 88 -26.58 -6.76 -9.83
C THR A 88 -26.59 -8.27 -9.73
N ILE A 89 -27.67 -8.85 -9.21
CA ILE A 89 -27.84 -10.29 -9.19
C ILE A 89 -27.97 -10.79 -10.64
N LEU A 90 -27.19 -11.80 -10.97
CA LEU A 90 -27.31 -12.49 -12.26
C LEU A 90 -28.28 -13.66 -12.10
N THR A 91 -29.35 -13.64 -12.88
CA THR A 91 -30.40 -14.67 -12.83
C THR A 91 -30.34 -15.63 -14.02
N GLU A 92 -29.41 -15.41 -14.94
CA GLU A 92 -29.23 -16.27 -16.10
C GLU A 92 -28.67 -17.64 -15.70
N ALA A 93 -29.28 -18.70 -16.21
CA ALA A 93 -28.89 -20.07 -15.88
C ALA A 93 -27.40 -20.37 -16.13
N GLY A 94 -26.83 -19.81 -17.20
CA GLY A 94 -25.41 -19.94 -17.52
C GLY A 94 -24.51 -19.29 -16.47
N SER A 95 -24.84 -18.08 -16.03
CA SER A 95 -24.09 -17.35 -15.01
C SER A 95 -24.17 -18.05 -13.63
N LEU A 96 -25.34 -18.57 -13.27
CA LEU A 96 -25.53 -19.33 -12.04
C LEU A 96 -24.79 -20.67 -12.08
N ALA A 97 -24.74 -21.36 -13.23
CA ALA A 97 -23.96 -22.58 -13.39
C ALA A 97 -22.45 -22.30 -13.24
N SER A 98 -21.94 -21.23 -13.86
CA SER A 98 -20.55 -20.78 -13.68
C SER A 98 -20.27 -20.42 -12.22
N GLY A 99 -21.15 -19.69 -11.56
CA GLY A 99 -21.06 -19.35 -10.13
C GLY A 99 -20.99 -20.57 -9.24
N LYS A 100 -21.80 -21.59 -9.53
CA LYS A 100 -21.79 -22.89 -8.84
C LYS A 100 -20.43 -23.59 -8.99
N GLU A 101 -19.87 -23.64 -10.19
CA GLU A 101 -18.57 -24.28 -10.42
C GLU A 101 -17.46 -23.56 -9.64
N ILE A 102 -17.48 -22.22 -9.63
CA ILE A 102 -16.52 -21.40 -8.87
C ILE A 102 -16.67 -21.69 -7.37
N TYR A 103 -17.92 -21.78 -6.87
CA TYR A 103 -18.22 -22.08 -5.48
C TYR A 103 -17.67 -23.44 -5.07
N ILE A 104 -17.95 -24.47 -5.85
CA ILE A 104 -17.47 -25.84 -5.59
C ILE A 104 -15.95 -25.88 -5.54
N LYS A 105 -15.28 -25.18 -6.44
CA LYS A 105 -13.83 -25.18 -6.52
C LYS A 105 -13.13 -24.42 -5.40
N ASN A 106 -13.71 -23.31 -4.93
CA ASN A 106 -12.98 -22.33 -4.12
C ASN A 106 -13.58 -22.09 -2.73
N CYS A 107 -14.90 -22.35 -2.54
CA CYS A 107 -15.62 -21.91 -1.35
C CYS A 107 -16.04 -23.08 -0.43
N VAL A 108 -16.32 -24.25 -1.01
CA VAL A 108 -16.82 -25.45 -0.30
C VAL A 108 -15.95 -25.85 0.88
N ALA A 109 -14.64 -25.77 0.75
CA ALA A 109 -13.70 -26.18 1.80
C ALA A 109 -13.98 -25.48 3.15
N CYS A 110 -14.44 -24.23 3.12
CA CYS A 110 -14.73 -23.45 4.31
C CYS A 110 -16.24 -23.31 4.59
N HIS A 111 -17.07 -23.20 3.54
CA HIS A 111 -18.49 -22.89 3.69
C HIS A 111 -19.42 -24.11 3.56
N GLY A 112 -18.85 -25.28 3.23
CA GLY A 112 -19.63 -26.50 2.98
C GLY A 112 -20.22 -26.56 1.57
N ASP A 113 -20.57 -27.75 1.12
CA ASP A 113 -21.07 -28.02 -0.24
C ASP A 113 -22.46 -27.43 -0.52
N LEU A 114 -23.25 -27.24 0.52
CA LEU A 114 -24.58 -26.61 0.48
C LEU A 114 -24.56 -25.19 1.08
N GLY A 115 -23.41 -24.64 1.39
CA GLY A 115 -23.31 -23.32 2.02
C GLY A 115 -23.66 -23.29 3.51
N GLN A 116 -23.86 -24.45 4.12
CA GLN A 116 -24.30 -24.61 5.49
C GLN A 116 -23.30 -24.15 6.56
N GLY A 117 -22.06 -23.80 6.13
CA GLY A 117 -20.98 -23.43 7.03
C GLY A 117 -20.17 -24.63 7.51
N ASN A 118 -18.91 -24.39 7.81
CA ASN A 118 -17.99 -25.34 8.44
C ASN A 118 -16.94 -24.54 9.22
N VAL A 119 -15.78 -24.26 8.62
CA VAL A 119 -14.78 -23.30 9.15
C VAL A 119 -15.26 -21.87 8.94
N GLY A 120 -15.86 -21.60 7.77
CA GLY A 120 -16.53 -20.35 7.44
C GLY A 120 -17.99 -20.32 7.92
N PRO A 121 -18.60 -19.12 7.95
CA PRO A 121 -20.00 -18.97 8.35
C PRO A 121 -20.97 -19.65 7.38
N ASN A 122 -22.18 -19.94 7.89
CA ASN A 122 -23.32 -20.33 7.07
C ASN A 122 -23.69 -19.22 6.09
N LEU A 123 -23.92 -19.57 4.84
CA LEU A 123 -24.29 -18.65 3.75
C LEU A 123 -25.77 -18.81 3.34
N THR A 124 -26.50 -19.74 3.97
CA THR A 124 -27.87 -20.09 3.63
C THR A 124 -28.90 -19.62 4.66
N ASP A 125 -28.42 -18.99 5.75
CA ASP A 125 -29.32 -18.44 6.79
C ASP A 125 -29.51 -16.92 6.63
N GLU A 126 -30.35 -16.32 7.44
CA GLU A 126 -30.69 -14.90 7.42
C GLU A 126 -29.64 -14.03 8.14
N PHE A 127 -28.59 -14.61 8.75
CA PHE A 127 -27.61 -13.91 9.58
C PHE A 127 -26.31 -13.62 8.82
N TRP A 128 -26.23 -12.44 8.25
CA TRP A 128 -25.08 -11.97 7.47
C TRP A 128 -24.12 -11.13 8.30
N ILE A 129 -23.01 -11.71 8.74
CA ILE A 129 -22.01 -11.06 9.60
C ILE A 129 -21.40 -9.81 8.95
N HIS A 130 -21.20 -9.83 7.64
CA HIS A 130 -20.59 -8.73 6.85
C HIS A 130 -21.62 -8.01 5.97
N GLY A 131 -22.91 -8.17 6.25
CA GLY A 131 -24.01 -7.64 5.45
C GLY A 131 -24.43 -8.56 4.32
N GLY A 132 -25.76 -8.71 4.18
CA GLY A 132 -26.38 -9.50 3.11
C GLY A 132 -26.58 -8.72 1.82
N GLY A 133 -26.99 -9.45 0.79
CA GLY A 133 -27.28 -8.95 -0.55
C GLY A 133 -26.03 -8.86 -1.44
N ILE A 134 -26.29 -8.89 -2.74
CA ILE A 134 -25.26 -9.07 -3.78
C ILE A 134 -24.05 -8.17 -3.65
N LYS A 135 -24.23 -6.89 -3.31
CA LYS A 135 -23.13 -5.92 -3.19
C LYS A 135 -22.19 -6.24 -2.03
N ASN A 136 -22.75 -6.62 -0.88
CA ASN A 136 -21.96 -6.93 0.31
C ASN A 136 -21.26 -8.28 0.14
N ILE A 137 -21.95 -9.29 -0.41
CA ILE A 137 -21.38 -10.60 -0.71
C ILE A 137 -20.22 -10.45 -1.70
N PHE A 138 -20.43 -9.73 -2.80
CA PHE A 138 -19.40 -9.43 -3.79
C PHE A 138 -18.18 -8.77 -3.14
N ASN A 139 -18.42 -7.72 -2.35
CA ASN A 139 -17.34 -6.99 -1.68
C ASN A 139 -16.58 -7.88 -0.69
N THR A 140 -17.29 -8.71 0.08
CA THR A 140 -16.67 -9.65 1.04
C THR A 140 -15.78 -10.67 0.32
N ILE A 141 -16.19 -11.17 -0.85
CA ILE A 141 -15.35 -12.07 -1.66
C ILE A 141 -14.10 -11.35 -2.16
N VAL A 142 -14.25 -10.12 -2.67
CA VAL A 142 -13.13 -9.35 -3.22
C VAL A 142 -12.12 -8.98 -2.13
N VAL A 143 -12.59 -8.47 -1.00
CA VAL A 143 -11.72 -7.99 0.09
C VAL A 143 -11.20 -9.15 0.93
N GLY A 144 -12.02 -10.19 1.13
CA GLY A 144 -11.78 -11.22 2.11
C GLY A 144 -12.05 -10.77 3.54
N VAL A 145 -11.82 -11.66 4.49
CA VAL A 145 -11.82 -11.40 5.94
C VAL A 145 -10.56 -12.03 6.55
N PRO A 146 -9.37 -11.42 6.32
CA PRO A 146 -8.10 -12.03 6.69
C PRO A 146 -7.99 -12.37 8.18
N SER A 147 -8.59 -11.55 9.04
CA SER A 147 -8.64 -11.79 10.50
C SER A 147 -9.40 -13.06 10.90
N LYS A 148 -10.21 -13.61 10.00
CA LYS A 148 -10.98 -14.85 10.17
C LYS A 148 -10.53 -15.97 9.23
N GLY A 149 -9.44 -15.77 8.49
CA GLY A 149 -8.86 -16.75 7.58
C GLY A 149 -9.43 -16.76 6.15
N MET A 150 -10.41 -15.93 5.82
CA MET A 150 -10.90 -15.79 4.45
C MET A 150 -9.98 -14.85 3.67
N ILE A 151 -9.28 -15.39 2.67
CA ILE A 151 -8.39 -14.61 1.81
C ILE A 151 -9.17 -13.68 0.86
N SER A 152 -8.49 -12.65 0.36
CA SER A 152 -9.00 -11.83 -0.76
C SER A 152 -8.95 -12.64 -2.06
N TRP A 153 -10.05 -12.69 -2.79
CA TRP A 153 -10.15 -13.39 -4.07
C TRP A 153 -9.92 -12.48 -5.29
N LYS A 154 -9.65 -11.20 -5.06
CA LYS A 154 -9.43 -10.18 -6.12
C LYS A 154 -8.37 -10.59 -7.15
N SER A 155 -7.29 -11.24 -6.71
CA SER A 155 -6.19 -11.66 -7.59
C SER A 155 -6.47 -12.99 -8.34
N GLN A 156 -7.47 -13.74 -7.91
CA GLN A 156 -7.76 -15.09 -8.42
C GLN A 156 -9.04 -15.15 -9.25
N LEU A 157 -10.01 -14.28 -8.95
CA LEU A 157 -11.28 -14.21 -9.65
C LEU A 157 -11.41 -12.88 -10.41
N THR A 158 -11.89 -12.94 -11.65
CA THR A 158 -12.27 -11.74 -12.39
C THR A 158 -13.52 -11.11 -11.76
N PRO A 159 -13.79 -9.80 -11.98
CA PRO A 159 -15.01 -9.17 -11.48
C PRO A 159 -16.28 -9.91 -11.91
N LYS A 160 -16.34 -10.42 -13.14
CA LYS A 160 -17.44 -11.22 -13.65
C LYS A 160 -17.58 -12.54 -12.87
N ALA A 161 -16.51 -13.29 -12.69
CA ALA A 161 -16.52 -14.54 -11.96
C ALA A 161 -16.92 -14.33 -10.48
N THR A 162 -16.49 -13.22 -9.88
CA THR A 162 -16.91 -12.85 -8.53
C THR A 162 -18.39 -12.52 -8.45
N GLN A 163 -18.96 -11.84 -9.46
CA GLN A 163 -20.38 -11.54 -9.54
C GLN A 163 -21.20 -12.81 -9.77
N GLU A 164 -20.73 -13.74 -10.59
CA GLU A 164 -21.37 -15.04 -10.85
C GLU A 164 -21.47 -15.87 -9.56
N VAL A 165 -20.36 -16.02 -8.82
CA VAL A 165 -20.38 -16.77 -7.55
C VAL A 165 -21.16 -16.05 -6.46
N ALA A 166 -21.11 -14.71 -6.39
CA ALA A 166 -21.91 -13.93 -5.43
C ALA A 166 -23.41 -13.99 -5.74
N SER A 167 -23.78 -14.21 -7.00
CA SER A 167 -25.18 -14.39 -7.43
C SER A 167 -25.67 -15.82 -7.19
N TYR A 168 -24.76 -16.78 -7.15
CA TYR A 168 -25.08 -18.18 -6.84
C TYR A 168 -25.34 -18.39 -5.35
N ILE A 169 -24.58 -17.68 -4.48
CA ILE A 169 -24.73 -17.67 -3.02
C ILE A 169 -26.05 -17.00 -2.62
#